data_07b4c1ce77ec47448e37640a5f466f25
#
_entry.id   07b4c1ce77ec47448e37640a5f466f25
#
_cell.length_a   1.000
_cell.length_b   1.000
_cell.length_c   1.000
_cell.angle_alpha   90.00
_cell.angle_beta   90.00
_cell.angle_gamma   90.00
#
_symmetry.space_group_name_H-M   'P 1'
#
loop_
_entity.id
_entity.type
_entity.pdbx_description
1 polymer ?
#
loop_
_entity_poly.entity_id
_entity_poly.type
_entity_poly.pdbx_seq_one_letter_code
_entity_poly.pdbx_strand_id
1 'polypeptide(L)'
;MRIGILALDELFDTGLMVMLDAFTLANKFSALQLGGTPRFDVSMVGVRRRVRSGQGLAIPVQAITPDLKPDWVIVPALNTGRPEQLVPALERRDVIQAKMQLRKWHAEGA
;
A
#
# COMPACT_ATOMS: atom_id res chain seq x y z
N MET A 1 -8.94 5.32 -11.90
CA MET A 1 -8.11 4.13 -11.59
C MET A 1 -7.95 4.01 -10.09
N ARG A 2 -8.26 2.87 -9.57
CA ARG A 2 -8.15 2.59 -8.13
C ARG A 2 -6.81 1.97 -7.81
N ILE A 3 -6.06 2.62 -6.93
CA ILE A 3 -4.74 2.18 -6.46
C ILE A 3 -4.86 1.78 -5.00
N GLY A 4 -4.58 0.53 -4.70
CA GLY A 4 -4.46 0.06 -3.32
C GLY A 4 -3.00 0.02 -2.90
N ILE A 5 -2.65 0.69 -1.83
CA ILE A 5 -1.33 0.57 -1.21
C ILE A 5 -1.49 -0.32 0.01
N LEU A 6 -0.94 -1.53 -0.07
CA LEU A 6 -1.01 -2.50 1.02
C LEU A 6 0.15 -2.26 1.98
N ALA A 7 -0.17 -1.65 3.12
CA ALA A 7 0.83 -1.29 4.11
C ALA A 7 1.03 -2.42 5.13
N LEU A 8 2.28 -2.79 5.35
CA LEU A 8 2.71 -3.78 6.33
C LEU A 8 3.65 -3.14 7.33
N ASP A 9 3.74 -3.74 8.52
CA ASP A 9 4.71 -3.31 9.52
C ASP A 9 6.12 -3.30 8.95
N GLU A 10 6.91 -2.34 9.39
CA GLU A 10 8.30 -2.14 8.96
C GLU A 10 8.46 -1.71 7.50
N LEU A 11 7.41 -1.18 6.88
CA LEU A 11 7.53 -0.66 5.53
C LEU A 11 8.57 0.48 5.46
N PHE A 12 9.14 0.68 4.30
CA PHE A 12 10.11 1.74 4.03
C PHE A 12 9.38 3.09 3.96
N ASP A 13 9.67 3.98 4.92
CA ASP A 13 9.02 5.29 5.05
C ASP A 13 9.19 6.14 3.79
N THR A 14 10.43 6.30 3.32
CA THR A 14 10.71 7.12 2.15
C THR A 14 9.97 6.61 0.92
N GLY A 15 9.97 5.30 0.70
CA GLY A 15 9.27 4.69 -0.43
C GLY A 15 7.78 4.98 -0.43
N LEU A 16 7.15 4.86 0.74
CA LEU A 16 5.73 5.18 0.88
C LEU A 16 5.45 6.65 0.63
N MET A 17 6.22 7.54 1.25
CA MET A 17 5.97 8.99 1.15
C MET A 17 6.18 9.52 -0.25
N VAL A 18 7.21 9.07 -0.95
CA VAL A 18 7.44 9.45 -2.35
C VAL A 18 6.26 9.03 -3.23
N MET A 19 5.75 7.84 -3.01
CA MET A 19 4.62 7.30 -3.76
C MET A 19 3.34 8.11 -3.54
N LEU A 20 3.03 8.42 -2.27
CA LEU A 20 1.87 9.24 -1.91
C LEU A 20 1.97 10.64 -2.53
N ASP A 21 3.13 11.27 -2.44
CA ASP A 21 3.36 12.58 -3.03
C ASP A 21 3.23 12.55 -4.55
N ALA A 22 3.74 11.51 -5.20
CA ALA A 22 3.65 11.38 -6.66
C ALA A 22 2.19 11.29 -7.13
N PHE A 23 1.37 10.47 -6.47
CA PHE A 23 -0.05 10.38 -6.81
C PHE A 23 -0.81 11.67 -6.52
N THR A 24 -0.51 12.32 -5.39
CA THR A 24 -1.12 13.60 -5.04
C THR A 24 -0.82 14.66 -6.09
N LEU A 25 0.43 14.77 -6.52
CA LEU A 25 0.84 15.71 -7.57
C LEU A 25 0.18 15.37 -8.92
N ALA A 26 0.18 14.10 -9.30
CA ALA A 26 -0.46 13.67 -10.54
C ALA A 26 -1.96 14.04 -10.57
N ASN A 27 -2.65 13.84 -9.45
CA ASN A 27 -4.06 14.22 -9.35
C ASN A 27 -4.26 15.73 -9.42
N LYS A 28 -3.40 16.53 -8.80
CA LYS A 28 -3.46 17.98 -8.88
C LYS A 28 -3.26 18.48 -10.31
N PHE A 29 -2.26 17.95 -11.02
CA PHE A 29 -2.03 18.30 -12.42
C PHE A 29 -3.21 17.88 -13.31
N SER A 30 -3.76 16.70 -13.12
CA SER A 30 -4.94 16.27 -13.87
C SER A 30 -6.14 17.18 -13.64
N ALA A 31 -6.37 17.62 -12.41
CA ALA A 31 -7.45 18.54 -12.07
C ALA A 31 -7.29 19.87 -12.79
N LEU A 32 -6.07 20.39 -12.90
CA LEU A 32 -5.80 21.65 -13.58
C LEU A 32 -5.98 21.56 -15.10
N GLN A 33 -5.66 20.43 -15.71
CA GLN A 33 -5.68 20.24 -17.16
C GLN A 33 -7.00 19.69 -17.68
N LEU A 34 -7.66 18.81 -16.93
CA LEU A 34 -8.78 18.01 -17.40
C LEU A 34 -10.11 18.31 -16.71
N GLY A 35 -10.20 19.44 -16.01
CA GLY A 35 -11.49 19.87 -15.46
C GLY A 35 -11.90 19.25 -14.13
N GLY A 36 -10.96 18.82 -13.30
CA GLY A 36 -11.19 18.59 -11.87
C GLY A 36 -11.43 17.17 -11.42
N THR A 37 -11.39 16.16 -12.30
CA THR A 37 -11.53 14.77 -11.89
C THR A 37 -10.18 14.15 -11.51
N PRO A 38 -9.99 13.63 -10.28
CA PRO A 38 -8.75 12.93 -9.94
C PRO A 38 -8.56 11.70 -10.83
N ARG A 39 -7.34 11.52 -11.32
CA ARG A 39 -6.98 10.40 -12.19
C ARG A 39 -6.81 9.10 -11.39
N PHE A 40 -6.29 9.23 -10.16
CA PHE A 40 -6.02 8.10 -9.29
C PHE A 40 -6.81 8.22 -7.99
N ASP A 41 -7.53 7.16 -7.65
CA ASP A 41 -8.20 7.01 -6.36
C ASP A 41 -7.32 6.10 -5.51
N VAL A 42 -6.56 6.70 -4.60
CA VAL A 42 -5.52 6.02 -3.81
C VAL A 42 -6.02 5.74 -2.41
N SER A 43 -5.98 4.48 -2.00
CA SER A 43 -6.33 4.06 -0.65
C SER A 43 -5.17 3.29 -0.03
N MET A 44 -4.81 3.67 1.21
CA MET A 44 -3.91 2.84 2.02
C MET A 44 -4.72 1.83 2.80
N VAL A 45 -4.39 0.57 2.63
CA VAL A 45 -5.10 -0.55 3.24
C VAL A 45 -4.15 -1.45 4.00
N GLY A 46 -4.65 -2.15 4.98
CA GLY A 46 -3.85 -3.08 5.77
C GLY A 46 -4.64 -4.30 6.16
N VAL A 47 -3.95 -5.42 6.33
CA VAL A 47 -4.52 -6.64 6.89
C VAL A 47 -4.67 -6.54 8.41
N ARG A 48 -4.09 -5.49 9.00
CA ARG A 48 -4.21 -5.17 10.44
C ARG A 48 -4.64 -3.72 10.60
N ARG A 49 -5.27 -3.44 11.75
CA ARG A 49 -5.71 -2.08 12.10
C ARG A 49 -4.57 -1.12 12.32
N ARG A 50 -3.47 -1.60 12.89
CA ARG A 50 -2.32 -0.79 13.28
C ARG A 50 -1.13 -1.23 12.49
N VAL A 51 -0.58 -0.29 11.75
CA VAL A 51 0.65 -0.49 10.97
C VAL A 51 1.65 0.56 11.41
N ARG A 52 2.88 0.12 11.65
CA ARG A 52 3.99 1.01 11.96
C ARG A 52 5.07 0.87 10.90
N SER A 53 5.56 2.00 10.45
CA SER A 53 6.67 2.04 9.50
C SER A 53 8.00 1.59 10.10
N GLY A 54 9.02 1.47 9.28
CA GLY A 54 10.37 1.15 9.72
C GLY A 54 10.94 2.16 10.73
N GLN A 55 10.51 3.43 10.65
CA GLN A 55 10.90 4.46 11.61
C GLN A 55 9.97 4.55 12.82
N GLY A 56 9.00 3.64 12.93
CA GLY A 56 8.06 3.61 14.05
C GLY A 56 6.88 4.57 13.92
N LEU A 57 6.67 5.17 12.77
CA LEU A 57 5.53 6.04 12.53
C LEU A 57 4.24 5.23 12.39
N ALA A 58 3.18 5.70 13.01
CA ALA A 58 1.86 5.12 12.81
C ALA A 58 1.35 5.46 11.41
N ILE A 59 1.01 4.44 10.64
CA ILE A 59 0.49 4.59 9.28
C ILE A 59 -1.02 4.39 9.31
N PRO A 60 -1.82 5.39 8.91
CA PRO A 60 -3.26 5.23 8.85
C PRO A 60 -3.63 4.29 7.70
N VAL A 61 -4.40 3.26 7.99
CA VAL A 61 -4.86 2.29 7.01
C VAL A 61 -6.36 2.04 7.15
N GLN A 62 -6.98 1.74 6.03
CA GLN A 62 -8.35 1.25 5.99
C GLN A 62 -8.35 -0.27 6.06
N ALA A 63 -9.40 -0.83 6.65
CA ALA A 63 -9.62 -2.27 6.58
C ALA A 63 -9.92 -2.69 5.14
N ILE A 64 -9.46 -3.87 4.79
CA ILE A 64 -9.78 -4.48 3.50
C ILE A 64 -11.20 -5.03 3.58
N THR A 65 -12.07 -4.57 2.70
CA THR A 65 -13.44 -5.04 2.59
C THR A 65 -13.65 -5.77 1.27
N PRO A 66 -14.69 -6.64 1.15
CA PRO A 66 -14.98 -7.31 -0.11
C PRO A 66 -15.27 -6.37 -1.28
N ASP A 67 -15.73 -5.14 -0.98
CA ASP A 67 -16.02 -4.13 -2.01
C ASP A 67 -14.77 -3.47 -2.58
N LEU A 68 -13.66 -3.58 -1.88
CA LEU A 68 -12.41 -2.98 -2.30
C LEU A 68 -11.81 -3.81 -3.43
N LYS A 69 -11.88 -3.27 -4.63
CA LYS A 69 -11.37 -3.90 -5.86
C LYS A 69 -10.38 -2.96 -6.53
N PRO A 70 -9.12 -2.97 -6.12
CA PRO A 70 -8.12 -2.12 -6.74
C PRO A 70 -7.79 -2.60 -8.15
N ASP A 71 -7.50 -1.65 -9.04
CA ASP A 71 -6.97 -1.95 -10.37
C ASP A 71 -5.48 -2.31 -10.27
N TRP A 72 -4.78 -1.61 -9.39
CA TRP A 72 -3.36 -1.83 -9.09
C TRP A 72 -3.16 -1.93 -7.59
N VAL A 73 -2.29 -2.82 -7.18
CA VAL A 73 -1.86 -2.94 -5.78
C VAL A 73 -0.36 -2.71 -5.72
N ILE A 74 0.04 -1.82 -4.81
CA ILE A 74 1.44 -1.53 -4.56
C ILE A 74 1.76 -1.96 -3.14
N VAL A 75 2.83 -2.71 -2.98
CA VAL A 75 3.33 -3.14 -1.67
C VAL A 75 4.66 -2.46 -1.42
N PRO A 76 4.74 -1.49 -0.48
CA PRO A 76 6.01 -0.88 -0.13
C PRO A 76 7.02 -1.91 0.35
N ALA A 77 8.29 -1.67 0.06
CA ALA A 77 9.37 -2.54 0.54
C ALA A 77 9.40 -2.57 2.07
N LEU A 78 9.87 -3.67 2.63
CA LEU A 78 10.08 -3.80 4.06
C LEU A 78 11.51 -3.33 4.41
N ASN A 79 11.61 -2.53 5.46
CA ASN A 79 12.89 -2.05 5.99
C ASN A 79 13.39 -3.00 7.10
N THR A 80 13.94 -4.12 6.71
CA THR A 80 14.45 -5.12 7.66
C THR A 80 15.88 -4.87 8.13
N GLY A 81 16.58 -3.95 7.48
CA GLY A 81 17.95 -3.56 7.83
C GLY A 81 19.03 -4.52 7.36
N ARG A 82 18.79 -5.83 7.40
CA ARG A 82 19.76 -6.86 6.99
C ARG A 82 19.09 -7.94 6.16
N PRO A 83 19.78 -8.49 5.16
CA PRO A 83 19.21 -9.56 4.33
C PRO A 83 18.75 -10.79 5.13
N GLU A 84 19.47 -11.13 6.21
CA GLU A 84 19.14 -12.27 7.07
C GLU A 84 17.82 -12.09 7.82
N GLN A 85 17.35 -10.86 7.97
CA GLN A 85 16.08 -10.56 8.64
C GLN A 85 14.89 -10.62 7.69
N LEU A 86 15.14 -10.64 6.38
CA LEU A 86 14.06 -10.61 5.38
C LEU A 86 13.23 -11.90 5.40
N VAL A 87 13.87 -13.06 5.42
CA VAL A 87 13.16 -14.34 5.40
C VAL A 87 12.26 -14.50 6.62
N PRO A 88 12.73 -14.26 7.86
CA PRO A 88 11.85 -14.27 9.03
C PRO A 88 10.70 -13.24 8.93
N ALA A 89 10.96 -12.06 8.38
CA ALA A 89 9.91 -11.05 8.18
C ALA A 89 8.82 -11.56 7.24
N LEU A 90 9.18 -12.28 6.18
CA LEU A 90 8.22 -12.85 5.23
C LEU A 90 7.37 -13.98 5.83
N GLU A 91 7.74 -14.52 6.97
CA GLU A 91 7.01 -15.55 7.71
C GLU A 91 6.04 -14.98 8.75
N ARG A 92 6.04 -13.66 8.95
CA ARG A 92 5.11 -13.01 9.88
C ARG A 92 3.66 -13.22 9.44
N ARG A 93 2.76 -13.26 10.42
CA ARG A 93 1.32 -13.44 10.17
C ARG A 93 0.74 -12.40 9.23
N ASP A 94 1.09 -11.13 9.42
CA ASP A 94 0.58 -10.05 8.58
C ASP A 94 1.04 -10.22 7.13
N VAL A 95 2.28 -10.66 6.91
CA VAL A 95 2.80 -10.91 5.56
C VAL A 95 2.10 -12.11 4.92
N ILE A 96 1.86 -13.19 5.67
CA ILE A 96 1.13 -14.35 5.17
C ILE A 96 -0.30 -13.96 4.77
N GLN A 97 -0.98 -13.19 5.59
CA GLN A 97 -2.32 -12.67 5.28
C GLN A 97 -2.30 -11.75 4.05
N ALA A 98 -1.27 -10.90 3.93
CA ALA A 98 -1.10 -10.05 2.76
C ALA A 98 -0.91 -10.86 1.48
N LYS A 99 -0.11 -11.91 1.52
CA LYS A 99 0.07 -12.81 0.36
C LYS A 99 -1.26 -13.44 -0.09
N MET A 100 -2.07 -13.89 0.85
CA MET A 100 -3.40 -14.43 0.55
C MET A 100 -4.30 -13.39 -0.12
N GLN A 101 -4.29 -12.17 0.41
CA GLN A 101 -5.08 -11.08 -0.16
C GLN A 101 -4.59 -10.68 -1.55
N LEU A 102 -3.29 -10.65 -1.77
CA LEU A 102 -2.72 -10.35 -3.08
C LEU A 102 -3.12 -11.39 -4.12
N ARG A 103 -3.10 -12.67 -3.76
CA ARG A 103 -3.54 -13.74 -4.64
C ARG A 103 -5.03 -13.58 -5.02
N LYS A 104 -5.85 -13.22 -4.05
CA LYS A 104 -7.28 -12.99 -4.27
C LYS A 104 -7.49 -11.83 -5.25
N TRP A 105 -6.87 -10.70 -5.02
CA TRP A 105 -6.99 -9.56 -5.92
C TRP A 105 -6.45 -9.86 -7.31
N HIS A 106 -5.35 -10.58 -7.40
CA HIS A 106 -4.80 -10.98 -8.69
C HIS A 106 -5.79 -11.87 -9.46
N ALA A 107 -6.42 -12.83 -8.81
CA ALA A 107 -7.45 -13.67 -9.42
C ALA A 107 -8.68 -12.87 -9.85
N GLU A 108 -8.96 -11.74 -9.19
CA GLU A 108 -10.06 -10.82 -9.53
C GLU A 108 -9.68 -9.77 -10.58
N GLY A 109 -8.45 -9.79 -11.10
CA GLY A 109 -8.02 -8.94 -12.22
C GLY A 109 -7.10 -7.77 -11.86
N ALA A 110 -6.69 -7.65 -10.61
CA ALA A 110 -5.71 -6.62 -10.24
C ALA A 110 -4.31 -6.93 -10.76
#